data_cea10d27aa09adb8e7dde87909fd2f0e
#
_entry.id   cea10d27aa09adb8e7dde87909fd2f0e
#
_cell.length_a   1.000
_cell.length_b   1.000
_cell.length_c   1.000
_cell.angle_alpha   90.00
_cell.angle_beta   90.00
_cell.angle_gamma   90.00
#
_symmetry.space_group_name_H-M   'P 1'
#
loop_
_entity.id
_entity.type
_entity.pdbx_description
1 polymer ?
#
loop_
_entity_poly.entity_id
_entity_poly.type
_entity_poly.pdbx_seq_one_letter_code
_entity_poly.pdbx_strand_id
1 'polypeptide(L)'
;AAMAETRPAVRAARWHNYNAIKDTIADAQCDPVQAVADIIAFAIWNAQRVNDPYKLCRIHESGDFFSLTYFLAWIQVAREHPEIKFYAYTKQLEYWLGVHKSGCIPDNFYLTASMGGDEDYLLDQHPEVFKRVAVVVYTEEAATQHGFEIDHDDSHCFGDKPFALLVHNNQRKGSDAAKALAARRRQGSWTGYNK
;
A
#
# COMPACT_ATOMS: atom_id res chain seq x y z
N ALA A 1 -0.60 1.60 -10.99
CA ALA A 1 0.78 1.07 -11.06
C ALA A 1 1.33 1.06 -12.50
N ALA A 2 0.74 0.29 -13.43
CA ALA A 2 1.25 0.12 -14.80
C ALA A 2 1.47 1.44 -15.57
N MET A 3 0.63 2.44 -15.38
CA MET A 3 0.76 3.72 -16.08
C MET A 3 1.97 4.56 -15.62
N ALA A 4 2.42 4.41 -14.37
CA ALA A 4 3.62 5.11 -13.91
C ALA A 4 4.89 4.51 -14.51
N GLU A 5 4.89 3.22 -14.87
CA GLU A 5 6.01 2.53 -15.53
C GLU A 5 6.20 2.91 -17.01
N THR A 6 5.32 3.72 -17.57
CA THR A 6 5.58 4.36 -18.88
C THR A 6 6.70 5.40 -18.79
N ARG A 7 7.06 5.84 -17.58
CA ARG A 7 8.21 6.73 -17.33
C ARG A 7 9.46 5.87 -17.07
N PRO A 8 10.50 5.92 -17.92
CA PRO A 8 11.66 5.01 -17.82
C PRO A 8 12.36 5.05 -16.46
N ALA A 9 12.54 6.23 -15.87
CA ALA A 9 13.20 6.37 -14.57
C ALA A 9 12.40 5.71 -13.43
N VAL A 10 11.07 5.86 -13.43
CA VAL A 10 10.19 5.23 -12.43
C VAL A 10 10.24 3.70 -12.59
N ARG A 11 10.17 3.21 -13.82
CA ARG A 11 10.28 1.79 -14.12
C ARG A 11 11.62 1.23 -13.65
N ALA A 12 12.73 1.90 -14.01
CA ALA A 12 14.06 1.46 -13.61
C ALA A 12 14.22 1.38 -12.09
N ALA A 13 13.76 2.41 -11.35
CA ALA A 13 13.84 2.42 -9.89
C ALA A 13 13.02 1.28 -9.26
N ARG A 14 11.80 1.02 -9.74
CA ARG A 14 10.94 -0.07 -9.22
C ARG A 14 11.56 -1.44 -9.45
N TRP A 15 12.06 -1.70 -10.65
CA TRP A 15 12.70 -2.97 -10.98
C TRP A 15 14.02 -3.14 -10.22
N HIS A 16 14.79 -2.07 -10.04
CA HIS A 16 15.99 -2.10 -9.21
C HIS A 16 15.66 -2.53 -7.77
N ASN A 17 14.70 -1.87 -7.14
CA ASN A 17 14.30 -2.21 -5.76
C ASN A 17 13.76 -3.63 -5.65
N TYR A 18 12.89 -4.05 -6.58
CA TYR A 18 12.35 -5.41 -6.61
C TYR A 18 13.45 -6.47 -6.73
N ASN A 19 14.37 -6.29 -7.68
CA ASN A 19 15.46 -7.23 -7.90
C ASN A 19 16.42 -7.25 -6.70
N ALA A 20 16.79 -6.10 -6.14
CA ALA A 20 17.64 -6.04 -4.96
C ALA A 20 17.07 -6.87 -3.80
N ILE A 21 15.77 -6.72 -3.50
CA ILE A 21 15.12 -7.50 -2.44
C ILE A 21 15.03 -8.98 -2.81
N LYS A 22 14.65 -9.31 -4.05
CA LYS A 22 14.54 -10.69 -4.53
C LYS A 22 15.89 -11.42 -4.47
N ASP A 23 16.94 -10.77 -4.94
CA ASP A 23 18.28 -11.34 -4.96
C ASP A 23 18.79 -11.54 -3.52
N THR A 24 18.54 -10.57 -2.63
CA THR A 24 18.87 -10.70 -1.20
C THR A 24 18.14 -11.89 -0.56
N ILE A 25 16.86 -12.12 -0.86
CA ILE A 25 16.14 -13.29 -0.35
C ILE A 25 16.77 -14.59 -0.87
N ALA A 26 17.18 -14.63 -2.15
CA ALA A 26 17.76 -15.80 -2.77
C ALA A 26 19.18 -16.10 -2.25
N ASP A 27 19.96 -15.07 -1.97
CA ASP A 27 21.39 -15.19 -1.59
C ASP A 27 21.60 -15.26 -0.07
N ALA A 28 20.56 -15.03 0.74
CA ALA A 28 20.65 -15.04 2.19
C ALA A 28 21.04 -16.43 2.73
N GLN A 29 22.22 -16.53 3.35
CA GLN A 29 22.74 -17.79 3.89
C GLN A 29 22.19 -18.13 5.28
N CYS A 30 21.57 -17.17 5.99
CA CYS A 30 21.08 -17.33 7.35
C CYS A 30 19.62 -16.90 7.46
N ASP A 31 19.38 -15.63 7.73
CA ASP A 31 18.04 -15.07 7.94
C ASP A 31 17.67 -14.10 6.81
N PRO A 32 16.85 -14.53 5.85
CA PRO A 32 16.45 -13.68 4.74
C PRO A 32 15.55 -12.51 5.19
N VAL A 33 14.83 -12.62 6.31
CA VAL A 33 14.01 -11.52 6.85
C VAL A 33 14.93 -10.41 7.35
N GLN A 34 15.95 -10.75 8.16
CA GLN A 34 16.93 -9.79 8.64
C GLN A 34 17.69 -9.13 7.49
N ALA A 35 18.18 -9.91 6.52
CA ALA A 35 18.92 -9.38 5.37
C ALA A 35 18.11 -8.36 4.56
N VAL A 36 16.82 -8.61 4.37
CA VAL A 36 15.92 -7.66 3.67
C VAL A 36 15.61 -6.46 4.57
N ALA A 37 15.41 -6.66 5.88
CA ALA A 37 15.18 -5.57 6.82
C ALA A 37 16.36 -4.59 6.85
N ASP A 38 17.59 -5.09 6.83
CA ASP A 38 18.80 -4.26 6.79
C ASP A 38 18.87 -3.36 5.55
N ILE A 39 18.50 -3.88 4.37
CA ILE A 39 18.42 -3.08 3.13
C ILE A 39 17.36 -1.99 3.25
N ILE A 40 16.19 -2.32 3.77
CA ILE A 40 15.10 -1.35 3.95
C ILE A 40 15.50 -0.28 4.97
N ALA A 41 16.06 -0.66 6.11
CA ALA A 41 16.53 0.25 7.14
C ALA A 41 17.61 1.19 6.60
N PHE A 42 18.55 0.67 5.80
CA PHE A 42 19.56 1.49 5.13
C PHE A 42 18.94 2.51 4.15
N ALA A 43 17.92 2.11 3.39
CA ALA A 43 17.21 3.03 2.49
C ALA A 43 16.48 4.13 3.25
N ILE A 44 15.84 3.82 4.38
CA ILE A 44 15.19 4.77 5.29
C ILE A 44 16.23 5.76 5.85
N TRP A 45 17.34 5.26 6.38
CA TRP A 45 18.41 6.08 6.91
C TRP A 45 18.99 7.04 5.86
N ASN A 46 19.23 6.57 4.63
CA ASN A 46 19.70 7.43 3.54
C ASN A 46 18.68 8.54 3.19
N ALA A 47 17.40 8.22 3.16
CA ALA A 47 16.34 9.19 2.88
C ALA A 47 16.26 10.28 3.97
N GLN A 48 16.43 9.91 5.25
CA GLN A 48 16.41 10.83 6.39
C GLN A 48 17.65 11.72 6.46
N ARG A 49 18.79 11.30 5.89
CA ARG A 49 20.00 12.13 5.83
C ARG A 49 19.88 13.33 4.89
N VAL A 50 19.04 13.21 3.88
CA VAL A 50 18.87 14.22 2.83
C VAL A 50 17.69 15.15 3.11
N ASN A 51 16.73 14.68 3.90
CA ASN A 51 15.50 15.40 4.23
C ASN A 51 15.34 15.49 5.75
N ASP A 52 14.44 16.35 6.21
CA ASP A 52 14.00 16.33 7.60
C ASP A 52 13.46 14.94 7.96
N PRO A 53 13.68 14.46 9.20
CA PRO A 53 13.19 13.16 9.63
C PRO A 53 11.68 13.04 9.43
N TYR A 54 11.25 12.19 8.52
CA TYR A 54 9.83 11.93 8.31
C TYR A 54 9.29 10.96 9.38
N LYS A 55 8.06 11.21 9.78
CA LYS A 55 7.34 10.40 10.78
C LYS A 55 6.28 9.48 10.15
N LEU A 56 6.15 9.52 8.84
CA LEU A 56 5.15 8.78 8.08
C LEU A 56 5.79 8.17 6.85
N CYS A 57 5.63 6.86 6.66
CA CYS A 57 6.17 6.12 5.52
C CYS A 57 5.07 5.29 4.86
N ARG A 58 4.72 5.60 3.62
CA ARG A 58 3.94 4.74 2.75
C ARG A 58 4.86 3.70 2.13
N ILE A 59 4.63 2.42 2.42
CA ILE A 59 5.51 1.32 2.02
C ILE A 59 5.50 1.15 0.49
N HIS A 60 4.34 1.13 -0.12
CA HIS A 60 4.18 0.98 -1.56
C HIS A 60 3.48 2.20 -2.18
N GLU A 61 4.14 2.87 -3.12
CA GLU A 61 3.46 3.77 -4.05
C GLU A 61 2.68 2.94 -5.08
N SER A 62 3.23 1.77 -5.45
CA SER A 62 2.59 0.78 -6.30
C SER A 62 3.22 -0.59 -6.08
N GLY A 63 2.46 -1.65 -6.38
CA GLY A 63 2.84 -3.03 -6.06
C GLY A 63 2.27 -3.46 -4.73
N ASP A 64 2.73 -4.59 -4.23
CA ASP A 64 2.28 -5.22 -3.00
C ASP A 64 3.41 -6.06 -2.39
N PHE A 65 3.18 -6.69 -1.26
CA PHE A 65 4.11 -7.65 -0.66
C PHE A 65 4.16 -8.93 -1.50
N PHE A 66 5.20 -9.08 -2.28
CA PHE A 66 5.35 -10.20 -3.23
C PHE A 66 5.85 -11.50 -2.58
N SER A 67 6.24 -11.47 -1.31
CA SER A 67 6.60 -12.65 -0.50
C SER A 67 6.38 -12.40 0.99
N LEU A 68 6.17 -13.49 1.73
CA LEU A 68 6.05 -13.43 3.20
C LEU A 68 7.33 -12.91 3.84
N THR A 69 8.51 -13.29 3.34
CA THR A 69 9.80 -12.77 3.82
C THR A 69 9.86 -11.25 3.74
N TYR A 70 9.45 -10.68 2.61
CA TYR A 70 9.43 -9.23 2.42
C TYR A 70 8.41 -8.55 3.34
N PHE A 71 7.25 -9.16 3.56
CA PHE A 71 6.25 -8.67 4.52
C PHE A 71 6.79 -8.65 5.96
N LEU A 72 7.42 -9.74 6.39
CA LEU A 72 8.02 -9.86 7.73
C LEU A 72 9.19 -8.89 7.93
N ALA A 73 10.00 -8.65 6.90
CA ALA A 73 11.08 -7.67 6.95
C ALA A 73 10.56 -6.26 7.23
N TRP A 74 9.45 -5.85 6.61
CA TRP A 74 8.81 -4.56 6.90
C TRP A 74 8.26 -4.48 8.33
N ILE A 75 7.71 -5.57 8.85
CA ILE A 75 7.26 -5.63 10.26
C ILE A 75 8.47 -5.47 11.21
N GLN A 76 9.60 -6.11 10.89
CA GLN A 76 10.81 -5.95 11.68
C GLN A 76 11.32 -4.51 11.65
N VAL A 77 11.42 -3.90 10.48
CA VAL A 77 11.80 -2.49 10.32
C VAL A 77 10.87 -1.57 11.12
N ALA A 78 9.56 -1.83 11.11
CA ALA A 78 8.62 -1.03 11.87
C ALA A 78 8.85 -1.14 13.40
N ARG A 79 9.24 -2.30 13.90
CA ARG A 79 9.62 -2.47 15.32
C ARG A 79 10.89 -1.72 15.69
N GLU A 80 11.85 -1.67 14.78
CA GLU A 80 13.14 -0.99 14.97
C GLU A 80 13.02 0.54 14.86
N HIS A 81 11.93 1.03 14.23
CA HIS A 81 11.64 2.44 14.01
C HIS A 81 10.28 2.87 14.59
N PRO A 82 10.09 2.80 15.92
CA PRO A 82 8.80 3.11 16.55
C PRO A 82 8.35 4.56 16.37
N GLU A 83 9.27 5.46 16.04
CA GLU A 83 9.03 6.88 15.77
C GLU A 83 8.37 7.14 14.41
N ILE A 84 8.38 6.14 13.50
CA ILE A 84 7.80 6.23 12.15
C ILE A 84 6.50 5.44 12.11
N LYS A 85 5.43 6.03 11.61
CA LYS A 85 4.20 5.31 11.25
C LYS A 85 4.36 4.77 9.84
N PHE A 86 4.28 3.46 9.70
CA PHE A 86 4.28 2.76 8.41
C PHE A 86 2.86 2.40 8.01
N TYR A 87 2.52 2.61 6.74
CA TYR A 87 1.23 2.17 6.23
C TYR A 87 1.32 1.59 4.83
N ALA A 88 0.45 0.62 4.55
CA ALA A 88 0.37 -0.04 3.25
C ALA A 88 -1.06 -0.42 2.92
N TYR A 89 -1.38 -0.34 1.64
CA TYR A 89 -2.51 -1.03 1.04
C TYR A 89 -2.05 -2.39 0.54
N THR A 90 -2.77 -3.44 0.88
CA THR A 90 -2.38 -4.80 0.49
C THR A 90 -3.56 -5.66 0.07
N LYS A 91 -3.31 -6.58 -0.85
CA LYS A 91 -4.20 -7.69 -1.24
C LYS A 91 -3.69 -9.03 -0.71
N GLN A 92 -2.55 -9.05 0.00
CA GLN A 92 -1.95 -10.24 0.59
C GLN A 92 -2.56 -10.45 1.99
N LEU A 93 -3.83 -10.81 2.02
CA LEU A 93 -4.60 -10.92 3.26
C LEU A 93 -4.21 -12.17 4.06
N GLU A 94 -3.78 -13.25 3.40
CA GLU A 94 -3.27 -14.45 4.06
C GLU A 94 -2.00 -14.13 4.88
N TYR A 95 -1.06 -13.34 4.35
CA TYR A 95 0.13 -12.92 5.10
C TYR A 95 -0.26 -12.10 6.32
N TRP A 96 -1.15 -11.11 6.13
CA TRP A 96 -1.63 -10.29 7.23
C TRP A 96 -2.32 -11.13 8.31
N LEU A 97 -3.26 -12.00 7.93
CA LEU A 97 -4.00 -12.86 8.86
C LEU A 97 -3.06 -13.78 9.66
N GLY A 98 -2.08 -14.38 8.99
CA GLY A 98 -1.09 -15.26 9.64
C GLY A 98 -0.27 -14.51 10.69
N VAL A 99 0.22 -13.31 10.37
CA VAL A 99 1.01 -12.51 11.32
C VAL A 99 0.13 -11.89 12.41
N HIS A 100 -1.10 -11.51 12.10
CA HIS A 100 -2.06 -11.00 13.10
C HIS A 100 -2.33 -12.04 14.20
N LYS A 101 -2.59 -13.30 13.81
CA LYS A 101 -2.82 -14.41 14.75
C LYS A 101 -1.63 -14.67 15.68
N SER A 102 -0.43 -14.34 15.27
CA SER A 102 0.77 -14.45 16.11
C SER A 102 1.00 -13.25 17.03
N GLY A 103 0.19 -12.19 16.93
CA GLY A 103 0.36 -10.97 17.71
C GLY A 103 1.62 -10.17 17.34
N CYS A 104 2.15 -10.38 16.15
CA CYS A 104 3.45 -9.85 15.76
C CYS A 104 3.40 -8.51 15.01
N ILE A 105 2.25 -7.93 14.73
CA ILE A 105 2.12 -6.63 14.05
C ILE A 105 2.33 -5.51 15.07
N PRO A 106 3.34 -4.62 14.91
CA PRO A 106 3.56 -3.53 15.84
C PRO A 106 2.54 -2.40 15.64
N ASP A 107 2.30 -1.59 16.69
CA ASP A 107 1.27 -0.55 16.72
C ASP A 107 1.49 0.58 15.71
N ASN A 108 2.71 0.76 15.24
CA ASN A 108 3.08 1.74 14.23
C ASN A 108 3.00 1.22 12.78
N PHE A 109 2.44 0.00 12.57
CA PHE A 109 2.32 -0.64 11.26
C PHE A 109 0.86 -0.80 10.85
N TYR A 110 0.38 0.08 9.98
CA TYR A 110 -1.02 0.18 9.59
C TYR A 110 -1.26 -0.51 8.24
N LEU A 111 -2.07 -1.57 8.23
CA LEU A 111 -2.46 -2.27 7.02
C LEU A 111 -3.90 -1.93 6.64
N THR A 112 -4.11 -1.69 5.36
CA THR A 112 -5.44 -1.50 4.77
C THR A 112 -5.65 -2.55 3.69
N ALA A 113 -6.69 -3.35 3.82
CA ALA A 113 -7.07 -4.32 2.81
C ALA A 113 -7.57 -3.59 1.55
N SER A 114 -6.96 -3.86 0.40
CA SER A 114 -7.37 -3.27 -0.88
C SER A 114 -8.28 -4.25 -1.62
N MET A 115 -9.58 -4.00 -1.63
CA MET A 115 -10.56 -4.86 -2.28
C MET A 115 -10.27 -5.04 -3.79
N GLY A 116 -10.62 -6.20 -4.34
CA GLY A 116 -10.38 -6.58 -5.73
C GLY A 116 -9.16 -7.50 -5.88
N GLY A 117 -8.84 -8.30 -4.85
CA GLY A 117 -7.83 -9.38 -4.85
C GLY A 117 -8.46 -10.77 -4.84
N ASP A 118 -7.64 -11.79 -5.05
CA ASP A 118 -8.08 -13.20 -5.06
C ASP A 118 -8.43 -13.69 -3.65
N GLU A 119 -7.96 -12.98 -2.61
CA GLU A 119 -8.16 -13.34 -1.20
C GLU A 119 -9.30 -12.55 -0.54
N ASP A 120 -10.12 -11.81 -1.30
CA ASP A 120 -11.21 -10.97 -0.77
C ASP A 120 -12.22 -11.76 0.09
N TYR A 121 -12.34 -13.07 -0.11
CA TYR A 121 -13.17 -13.94 0.72
C TYR A 121 -12.81 -13.92 2.21
N LEU A 122 -11.55 -13.59 2.53
CA LEU A 122 -11.08 -13.47 3.91
C LEU A 122 -11.65 -12.25 4.62
N LEU A 123 -12.04 -11.20 3.89
CA LEU A 123 -12.65 -10.00 4.46
C LEU A 123 -13.95 -10.32 5.20
N ASP A 124 -14.77 -11.19 4.60
CA ASP A 124 -16.03 -11.64 5.17
C ASP A 124 -15.83 -12.68 6.30
N GLN A 125 -14.78 -13.50 6.19
CA GLN A 125 -14.48 -14.55 7.18
C GLN A 125 -13.83 -13.99 8.46
N HIS A 126 -13.10 -12.87 8.38
CA HIS A 126 -12.33 -12.28 9.47
C HIS A 126 -12.55 -10.77 9.59
N PRO A 127 -13.79 -10.28 9.71
CA PRO A 127 -14.08 -8.84 9.81
C PRO A 127 -13.47 -8.19 11.06
N GLU A 128 -13.18 -8.97 12.11
CA GLU A 128 -12.49 -8.52 13.30
C GLU A 128 -11.02 -8.14 13.06
N VAL A 129 -10.39 -8.73 12.04
CA VAL A 129 -9.01 -8.45 11.63
C VAL A 129 -8.99 -7.36 10.57
N PHE A 130 -9.81 -7.48 9.55
CA PHE A 130 -9.82 -6.61 8.37
C PHE A 130 -10.81 -5.45 8.51
N LYS A 131 -10.64 -4.65 9.56
CA LYS A 131 -11.53 -3.49 9.82
C LYS A 131 -11.35 -2.38 8.79
N ARG A 132 -10.10 -2.14 8.33
CA ARG A 132 -9.79 -1.16 7.30
C ARG A 132 -9.80 -1.81 5.94
N VAL A 133 -10.79 -1.47 5.14
CA VAL A 133 -10.93 -1.96 3.78
C VAL A 133 -11.08 -0.76 2.84
N ALA A 134 -10.20 -0.66 1.86
CA ALA A 134 -10.28 0.35 0.82
C ALA A 134 -10.95 -0.22 -0.42
N VAL A 135 -12.02 0.43 -0.87
CA VAL A 135 -12.79 0.07 -2.06
C VAL A 135 -12.63 1.14 -3.12
N VAL A 136 -12.15 0.77 -4.30
CA VAL A 136 -12.04 1.72 -5.41
C VAL A 136 -13.41 1.91 -6.05
N VAL A 137 -13.89 3.15 -6.07
CA VAL A 137 -15.16 3.54 -6.70
C VAL A 137 -14.92 4.52 -7.83
N TYR A 138 -15.86 4.58 -8.78
CA TYR A 138 -15.75 5.43 -9.96
C TYR A 138 -16.39 6.79 -9.77
N THR A 139 -17.39 6.88 -8.90
CA THR A 139 -18.13 8.10 -8.62
C THR A 139 -18.37 8.31 -7.13
N GLU A 140 -18.68 9.52 -6.75
CA GLU A 140 -19.01 9.89 -5.37
C GLU A 140 -20.33 9.25 -4.92
N GLU A 141 -21.30 9.14 -5.87
CA GLU A 141 -22.57 8.49 -5.62
C GLU A 141 -22.38 7.00 -5.30
N ALA A 142 -21.44 6.32 -5.96
CA ALA A 142 -21.14 4.93 -5.67
C ALA A 142 -20.58 4.76 -4.23
N ALA A 143 -19.72 5.67 -3.77
CA ALA A 143 -19.25 5.67 -2.38
C ALA A 143 -20.42 5.85 -1.40
N THR A 144 -21.30 6.80 -1.67
CA THR A 144 -22.49 7.07 -0.85
C THR A 144 -23.45 5.87 -0.80
N GLN A 145 -23.68 5.19 -1.92
CA GLN A 145 -24.51 3.98 -1.98
C GLN A 145 -23.96 2.83 -1.12
N HIS A 146 -22.65 2.73 -1.02
CA HIS A 146 -21.98 1.77 -0.13
C HIS A 146 -21.89 2.25 1.32
N GLY A 147 -22.25 3.50 1.61
CA GLY A 147 -22.12 4.10 2.94
C GLY A 147 -20.68 4.38 3.35
N PHE A 148 -19.76 4.52 2.39
CA PHE A 148 -18.34 4.75 2.64
C PHE A 148 -17.98 6.23 2.53
N GLU A 149 -17.16 6.71 3.45
CA GLU A 149 -16.46 7.99 3.34
C GLU A 149 -15.38 7.89 2.27
N ILE A 150 -15.14 8.99 1.55
CA ILE A 150 -14.10 9.04 0.52
C ILE A 150 -12.82 9.58 1.13
N ASP A 151 -11.75 8.81 1.01
CA ASP A 151 -10.42 9.24 1.42
C ASP A 151 -9.73 9.99 0.27
N HIS A 152 -9.17 11.16 0.57
CA HIS A 152 -8.45 12.00 -0.38
C HIS A 152 -6.96 12.18 -0.05
N ASP A 153 -6.51 11.76 1.14
CA ASP A 153 -5.18 12.06 1.65
C ASP A 153 -4.52 10.92 2.45
N ASP A 154 -5.04 9.70 2.31
CA ASP A 154 -4.64 8.50 3.04
C ASP A 154 -4.90 8.55 4.56
N SER A 155 -5.66 9.54 5.08
CA SER A 155 -5.92 9.66 6.52
C SER A 155 -6.75 8.50 7.08
N HIS A 156 -7.63 7.91 6.27
CA HIS A 156 -8.46 6.78 6.65
C HIS A 156 -7.67 5.48 6.90
N CYS A 157 -6.41 5.41 6.40
CA CYS A 157 -5.51 4.30 6.70
C CYS A 157 -5.19 4.15 8.19
N PHE A 158 -5.42 5.18 9.01
CA PHE A 158 -5.18 5.19 10.45
C PHE A 158 -6.45 4.98 11.29
N GLY A 159 -7.60 4.87 10.63
CA GLY A 159 -8.88 4.56 11.25
C GLY A 159 -9.13 3.06 11.44
N ASP A 160 -10.38 2.71 11.68
CA ASP A 160 -10.82 1.33 11.92
C ASP A 160 -12.10 0.96 11.13
N LYS A 161 -12.38 1.69 10.04
CA LYS A 161 -13.56 1.52 9.21
C LYS A 161 -13.21 1.36 7.74
N PRO A 162 -14.07 0.68 6.95
CA PRO A 162 -13.97 0.69 5.50
C PRO A 162 -14.17 2.11 4.94
N PHE A 163 -13.54 2.37 3.80
CA PHE A 163 -13.63 3.65 3.10
C PHE A 163 -13.50 3.49 1.58
N ALA A 164 -13.88 4.52 0.84
CA ALA A 164 -13.79 4.54 -0.60
C ALA A 164 -12.58 5.33 -1.10
N LEU A 165 -11.97 4.86 -2.16
CA LEU A 165 -10.97 5.58 -2.95
C LEU A 165 -11.57 5.91 -4.31
N LEU A 166 -11.69 7.18 -4.64
CA LEU A 166 -12.09 7.59 -5.97
C LEU A 166 -10.98 7.31 -6.99
N VAL A 167 -11.37 6.71 -8.13
CA VAL A 167 -10.43 6.54 -9.24
C VAL A 167 -9.84 7.90 -9.65
N HIS A 168 -8.52 7.97 -9.73
CA HIS A 168 -7.79 9.20 -9.98
C HIS A 168 -6.54 8.98 -10.84
N ASN A 169 -5.81 10.06 -11.12
CA ASN A 169 -4.59 10.07 -11.92
C ASN A 169 -4.77 9.48 -13.34
N ASN A 170 -3.70 8.94 -13.90
CA ASN A 170 -3.73 8.38 -15.24
C ASN A 170 -4.27 6.95 -15.25
N GLN A 171 -5.30 6.72 -16.05
CA GLN A 171 -5.92 5.42 -16.23
C GLN A 171 -5.64 4.89 -17.65
N ARG A 172 -5.69 3.57 -17.83
CA ARG A 172 -5.51 2.94 -19.14
C ARG A 172 -6.57 3.47 -20.12
N LYS A 173 -6.14 3.97 -21.25
CA LYS A 173 -7.02 4.50 -22.30
C LYS A 173 -8.11 3.46 -22.67
N GLY A 174 -9.37 3.89 -22.69
CA GLY A 174 -10.52 3.05 -23.04
C GLY A 174 -11.07 2.22 -21.87
N SER A 175 -10.41 2.17 -20.70
CA SER A 175 -10.97 1.49 -19.51
C SER A 175 -12.16 2.26 -18.93
N ASP A 176 -13.01 1.56 -18.17
CA ASP A 176 -14.14 2.20 -17.48
C ASP A 176 -13.67 3.21 -16.44
N ALA A 177 -12.55 2.95 -15.78
CA ALA A 177 -11.89 3.91 -14.92
C ALA A 177 -11.50 5.20 -15.65
N ALA A 178 -10.96 5.10 -16.88
CA ALA A 178 -10.63 6.28 -17.71
C ALA A 178 -11.88 7.06 -18.15
N LYS A 179 -12.95 6.35 -18.50
CA LYS A 179 -14.24 6.97 -18.87
C LYS A 179 -14.85 7.72 -17.68
N ALA A 180 -14.89 7.07 -16.51
CA ALA A 180 -15.39 7.67 -15.27
C ALA A 180 -14.58 8.91 -14.88
N LEU A 181 -13.25 8.82 -14.94
CA LEU A 181 -12.37 9.95 -14.66
C LEU A 181 -12.59 11.13 -15.62
N ALA A 182 -12.79 10.85 -16.92
CA ALA A 182 -13.09 11.88 -17.91
C ALA A 182 -14.47 12.53 -17.68
N ALA A 183 -15.46 11.77 -17.23
CA ALA A 183 -16.77 12.30 -16.87
C ALA A 183 -16.67 13.23 -15.66
N ARG A 184 -15.99 12.82 -14.59
CA ARG A 184 -15.79 13.62 -13.38
C ARG A 184 -14.99 14.91 -13.65
N ARG A 185 -13.97 14.87 -14.51
CA ARG A 185 -13.26 16.09 -14.96
C ARG A 185 -14.18 17.11 -15.62
N ARG A 186 -15.14 16.65 -16.42
CA ARG A 186 -16.15 17.55 -17.05
C ARG A 186 -17.11 18.17 -16.04
N GLN A 187 -17.34 17.49 -14.91
CA GLN A 187 -18.18 17.95 -13.81
C GLN A 187 -17.43 18.83 -12.80
N GLY A 188 -16.10 18.99 -12.95
CA GLY A 188 -15.26 19.74 -12.02
C GLY A 188 -14.97 19.03 -10.70
N SER A 189 -15.26 17.71 -10.60
CA SER A 189 -14.99 16.91 -9.42
C SER A 189 -13.50 16.63 -9.25
N TRP A 190 -13.07 16.28 -8.02
CA TRP A 190 -11.70 15.89 -7.71
C TRP A 190 -11.24 14.71 -8.58
N THR A 191 -10.06 14.81 -9.16
CA THR A 191 -9.52 13.80 -10.09
C THR A 191 -8.07 13.39 -9.79
N GLY A 192 -7.52 13.82 -8.68
CA GLY A 192 -6.16 13.47 -8.25
C GLY A 192 -5.49 14.55 -7.41
N TYR A 193 -4.34 14.24 -6.87
CA TYR A 193 -3.53 15.09 -5.97
C TYR A 193 -2.78 16.22 -6.70
N ASN A 194 -2.86 16.30 -8.01
CA ASN A 194 -2.21 17.36 -8.76
C ASN A 194 -3.01 18.68 -8.61
N LYS A 195 -2.45 19.58 -7.86
CA LYS A 195 -2.72 21.02 -7.99
C LYS A 195 -1.63 21.66 -8.82
#